data_d8ff5d0004238d24c7756f309013fa6a
#
_entry.id   d8ff5d0004238d24c7756f309013fa6a
#
_cell.length_a   1.000
_cell.length_b   1.000
_cell.length_c   1.000
_cell.angle_alpha   90.00
_cell.angle_beta   90.00
_cell.angle_gamma   90.00
#
_symmetry.space_group_name_H-M   'P 1'
#
loop_
_entity.id
_entity.type
_entity.pdbx_description
1 polymer ?
#
loop_
_entity_poly.entity_id
_entity_poly.type
_entity_poly.pdbx_seq_one_letter_code
_entity_poly.pdbx_strand_id
1 'polypeptide(L)'
;MDQDGEGVPVPRAPAADALVSSIDLGREVSDLDRRIMVALQQDGRASWTSIAEFAGASVSTVTRRGQQLLAEGVVRVGIVPTLGSEGHVESFLIRINCTPGSQVAVAEKLVESPYVRFVTLVTGKFDIFAEIVIPGDSAHFTRVLTGLQAIPGVERWRSDLLMHTYKVSFDWGRQLYDSHATAASDPQAYMPPPNTCDPTHFDDADRAIVAELRDNGRASFLSLASKLGVNESSVRRRYERMRAAGCLTTVTMIPASALGMSAETLLMVRVEPSRIDSVAQALAQHVSVRFLASSLEENSLYCEVILPTTETMHDFMTVTIAHLKGVRGWSASMELVFMKRGFIETPWWRSQVTTTDPAQISWDAAGSHP
;
A
#
# COMPACT_ATOMS: atom_id res chain seq x y z
N MET A 1 25.11 -13.08 -33.89
CA MET A 1 24.20 -14.09 -33.28
C MET A 1 23.42 -13.33 -32.24
N ASP A 2 22.31 -12.79 -32.72
CA ASP A 2 21.37 -12.02 -31.93
C ASP A 2 20.64 -12.97 -30.97
N GLN A 3 20.67 -12.65 -29.69
CA GLN A 3 19.78 -13.26 -28.71
C GLN A 3 18.71 -12.21 -28.38
N ASP A 4 17.60 -12.36 -29.08
CA ASP A 4 16.39 -11.65 -28.76
C ASP A 4 15.95 -11.99 -27.34
N GLY A 5 16.00 -11.01 -26.44
CA GLY A 5 15.41 -11.09 -25.12
C GLY A 5 13.91 -11.04 -25.26
N GLU A 6 13.24 -12.20 -25.30
CA GLU A 6 11.79 -12.28 -25.19
C GLU A 6 11.39 -11.73 -23.80
N GLY A 7 10.82 -10.53 -23.81
CA GLY A 7 10.18 -9.93 -22.65
C GLY A 7 9.03 -10.81 -22.18
N VAL A 8 8.99 -11.13 -20.89
CA VAL A 8 7.89 -11.86 -20.25
C VAL A 8 6.57 -11.15 -20.55
N PRO A 9 5.57 -11.80 -21.15
CA PRO A 9 4.31 -11.15 -21.51
C PRO A 9 3.58 -10.67 -20.24
N VAL A 10 3.20 -9.39 -20.25
CA VAL A 10 2.32 -8.84 -19.20
C VAL A 10 0.91 -9.41 -19.41
N PRO A 11 0.30 -9.96 -18.35
CA PRO A 11 -1.07 -10.45 -18.45
C PRO A 11 -2.01 -9.31 -18.87
N ARG A 12 -2.79 -9.52 -19.92
CA ARG A 12 -3.91 -8.62 -20.25
C ARG A 12 -4.92 -8.67 -19.10
N ALA A 13 -5.50 -7.51 -18.78
CA ALA A 13 -6.61 -7.44 -17.84
C ALA A 13 -7.67 -8.49 -18.22
N PRO A 14 -8.15 -9.31 -17.28
CA PRO A 14 -9.18 -10.29 -17.57
C PRO A 14 -10.44 -9.61 -18.10
N ALA A 15 -11.14 -10.28 -19.01
CA ALA A 15 -12.47 -9.86 -19.42
C ALA A 15 -13.36 -9.76 -18.16
N ALA A 16 -14.32 -8.83 -18.17
CA ALA A 16 -15.09 -8.36 -17.01
C ALA A 16 -15.84 -9.42 -16.17
N ASP A 17 -15.75 -10.69 -16.50
CA ASP A 17 -16.55 -11.80 -15.92
C ASP A 17 -15.78 -12.71 -14.95
N ALA A 18 -14.53 -12.40 -14.58
CA ALA A 18 -13.83 -13.21 -13.59
C ALA A 18 -14.34 -12.88 -12.18
N LEU A 19 -14.84 -13.91 -11.50
CA LEU A 19 -15.28 -13.91 -10.10
C LEU A 19 -14.24 -13.20 -9.20
N VAL A 20 -14.47 -11.95 -8.94
CA VAL A 20 -13.71 -11.13 -8.01
C VAL A 20 -14.32 -11.37 -6.64
N SER A 21 -13.51 -11.68 -5.63
CA SER A 21 -13.91 -11.44 -4.24
C SER A 21 -14.07 -9.92 -4.10
N SER A 22 -15.24 -9.44 -4.45
CA SER A 22 -15.55 -8.03 -4.49
C SER A 22 -15.63 -7.53 -3.06
N ILE A 23 -14.77 -6.57 -2.71
CA ILE A 23 -15.22 -5.57 -1.75
C ILE A 23 -16.55 -5.10 -2.30
N ASP A 24 -17.63 -5.35 -1.56
CA ASP A 24 -18.93 -4.81 -1.95
C ASP A 24 -18.85 -3.28 -1.80
N LEU A 25 -18.49 -2.64 -2.90
CA LEU A 25 -18.43 -1.18 -2.98
C LEU A 25 -19.83 -0.59 -3.06
N GLY A 26 -20.88 -1.43 -3.02
CA GLY A 26 -22.28 -1.01 -3.19
C GLY A 26 -22.58 -0.43 -4.57
N ARG A 27 -21.64 -0.56 -5.53
CA ARG A 27 -21.81 -0.02 -6.90
C ARG A 27 -20.88 -0.73 -7.89
N GLU A 28 -21.30 -0.74 -9.13
CA GLU A 28 -20.45 -1.15 -10.26
C GLU A 28 -19.40 -0.06 -10.57
N VAL A 29 -18.15 -0.47 -10.69
CA VAL A 29 -17.02 0.39 -11.06
C VAL A 29 -16.87 0.40 -12.58
N SER A 30 -17.17 1.53 -13.21
CA SER A 30 -17.06 1.68 -14.66
C SER A 30 -15.59 1.82 -15.10
N ASP A 31 -15.32 1.62 -16.41
CA ASP A 31 -13.98 1.84 -16.96
C ASP A 31 -13.49 3.30 -16.76
N LEU A 32 -14.40 4.27 -16.87
CA LEU A 32 -14.07 5.66 -16.58
C LEU A 32 -13.65 5.85 -15.10
N ASP A 33 -14.33 5.19 -14.15
CA ASP A 33 -13.95 5.25 -12.73
C ASP A 33 -12.54 4.68 -12.52
N ARG A 34 -12.25 3.54 -13.15
CA ARG A 34 -10.90 2.92 -13.08
C ARG A 34 -9.81 3.86 -13.60
N ARG A 35 -10.03 4.52 -14.74
CA ARG A 35 -9.08 5.52 -15.27
C ARG A 35 -8.90 6.70 -14.32
N ILE A 36 -9.97 7.22 -13.74
CA ILE A 36 -9.89 8.29 -12.73
C ILE A 36 -9.09 7.82 -11.51
N MET A 37 -9.33 6.61 -11.02
CA MET A 37 -8.59 6.03 -9.89
C MET A 37 -7.10 5.91 -10.20
N VAL A 38 -6.73 5.40 -11.37
CA VAL A 38 -5.33 5.25 -11.78
C VAL A 38 -4.65 6.61 -11.91
N ALA A 39 -5.32 7.62 -12.49
CA ALA A 39 -4.79 8.98 -12.54
C ALA A 39 -4.54 9.57 -11.15
N LEU A 40 -5.45 9.31 -10.20
CA LEU A 40 -5.28 9.74 -8.80
C LEU A 40 -4.18 8.97 -8.06
N GLN A 41 -3.86 7.74 -8.46
CA GLN A 41 -2.70 7.02 -7.93
C GLN A 41 -1.38 7.63 -8.39
N GLN A 42 -1.32 8.12 -9.64
CA GLN A 42 -0.12 8.76 -10.18
C GLN A 42 0.13 10.13 -9.52
N ASP A 43 -0.92 10.93 -9.38
CA ASP A 43 -0.89 12.19 -8.64
C ASP A 43 -2.21 12.42 -7.90
N GLY A 44 -2.23 12.15 -6.62
CA GLY A 44 -3.41 12.32 -5.77
C GLY A 44 -3.93 13.76 -5.71
N ARG A 45 -3.13 14.77 -6.08
CA ARG A 45 -3.52 16.18 -6.16
C ARG A 45 -3.65 16.70 -7.58
N ALA A 46 -3.57 15.85 -8.60
CA ALA A 46 -3.76 16.25 -9.99
C ALA A 46 -5.05 17.08 -10.17
N SER A 47 -5.01 18.05 -11.08
CA SER A 47 -6.19 18.83 -11.44
C SER A 47 -7.22 17.96 -12.15
N TRP A 48 -8.50 18.29 -12.00
CA TRP A 48 -9.55 17.57 -12.72
C TRP A 48 -9.38 17.67 -14.24
N THR A 49 -8.78 18.73 -14.74
CA THR A 49 -8.42 18.87 -16.17
C THR A 49 -7.39 17.83 -16.59
N SER A 50 -6.30 17.69 -15.83
CA SER A 50 -5.27 16.69 -16.13
C SER A 50 -5.83 15.25 -16.03
N ILE A 51 -6.66 14.98 -15.02
CA ILE A 51 -7.33 13.67 -14.90
C ILE A 51 -8.27 13.42 -16.08
N ALA A 52 -8.96 14.45 -16.56
CA ALA A 52 -9.87 14.33 -17.71
C ALA A 52 -9.12 14.03 -19.03
N GLU A 53 -7.96 14.62 -19.22
CA GLU A 53 -7.05 14.32 -20.34
C GLU A 53 -6.62 12.85 -20.31
N PHE A 54 -6.15 12.37 -19.14
CA PHE A 54 -5.76 10.98 -18.96
C PHE A 54 -6.93 10.02 -19.16
N ALA A 55 -8.09 10.33 -18.60
CA ALA A 55 -9.28 9.47 -18.65
C ALA A 55 -10.01 9.49 -19.99
N GLY A 56 -9.70 10.44 -20.90
CA GLY A 56 -10.34 10.59 -22.18
C GLY A 56 -11.81 11.00 -22.08
N ALA A 57 -12.17 11.87 -21.12
CA ALA A 57 -13.56 12.29 -20.87
C ALA A 57 -13.64 13.80 -20.55
N SER A 58 -14.87 14.35 -20.54
CA SER A 58 -15.03 15.77 -20.22
C SER A 58 -14.67 16.11 -18.77
N VAL A 59 -14.10 17.29 -18.53
CA VAL A 59 -13.71 17.76 -17.19
C VAL A 59 -14.90 17.72 -16.22
N SER A 60 -16.10 18.11 -16.67
CA SER A 60 -17.29 18.10 -15.82
C SER A 60 -17.69 16.68 -15.38
N THR A 61 -17.64 15.72 -16.30
CA THR A 61 -17.93 14.31 -16.00
C THR A 61 -16.91 13.74 -15.03
N VAL A 62 -15.62 13.96 -15.28
CA VAL A 62 -14.51 13.46 -14.44
C VAL A 62 -14.57 14.08 -13.06
N THR A 63 -14.81 15.40 -12.96
CA THR A 63 -14.95 16.08 -11.68
C THR A 63 -16.07 15.49 -10.84
N ARG A 64 -17.26 15.34 -11.42
CA ARG A 64 -18.42 14.77 -10.72
C ARG A 64 -18.15 13.33 -10.27
N ARG A 65 -17.63 12.47 -11.16
CA ARG A 65 -17.33 11.06 -10.84
C ARG A 65 -16.21 10.93 -9.81
N GLY A 66 -15.13 11.69 -9.98
CA GLY A 66 -14.00 11.68 -9.03
C GLY A 66 -14.37 12.19 -7.64
N GLN A 67 -15.19 13.25 -7.55
CA GLN A 67 -15.72 13.72 -6.27
C GLN A 67 -16.63 12.67 -5.62
N GLN A 68 -17.43 11.96 -6.41
CA GLN A 68 -18.27 10.87 -5.92
C GLN A 68 -17.42 9.73 -5.37
N LEU A 69 -16.38 9.27 -6.07
CA LEU A 69 -15.44 8.22 -5.60
C LEU A 69 -14.77 8.59 -4.28
N LEU A 70 -14.40 9.87 -4.12
CA LEU A 70 -13.81 10.38 -2.88
C LEU A 70 -14.84 10.45 -1.74
N ALA A 71 -16.05 10.91 -2.03
CA ALA A 71 -17.13 11.05 -1.04
C ALA A 71 -17.64 9.70 -0.52
N GLU A 72 -17.70 8.70 -1.40
CA GLU A 72 -18.09 7.33 -1.08
C GLU A 72 -16.94 6.52 -0.40
N GLY A 73 -15.74 7.11 -0.28
CA GLY A 73 -14.59 6.45 0.31
C GLY A 73 -13.98 5.33 -0.53
N VAL A 74 -14.37 5.19 -1.81
CA VAL A 74 -13.73 4.23 -2.75
C VAL A 74 -12.29 4.65 -3.03
N VAL A 75 -12.04 5.95 -3.11
CA VAL A 75 -10.70 6.51 -3.21
C VAL A 75 -10.43 7.37 -1.98
N ARG A 76 -9.29 7.18 -1.35
CA ARG A 76 -8.80 8.09 -0.32
C ARG A 76 -7.43 8.61 -0.69
N VAL A 77 -7.27 9.92 -0.67
CA VAL A 77 -5.98 10.57 -0.85
C VAL A 77 -5.56 11.16 0.48
N GLY A 78 -4.40 10.77 0.94
CA GLY A 78 -3.76 11.34 2.12
C GLY A 78 -2.34 11.80 1.82
N ILE A 79 -1.81 12.69 2.65
CA ILE A 79 -0.41 13.11 2.59
C ILE A 79 0.19 12.91 3.97
N VAL A 80 1.30 12.21 4.00
CA VAL A 80 2.01 11.86 5.23
C VAL A 80 3.47 12.30 5.13
N PRO A 81 4.17 12.49 6.27
CA PRO A 81 5.61 12.69 6.23
C PRO A 81 6.30 11.50 5.57
N THR A 82 7.31 11.75 4.76
CA THR A 82 8.21 10.71 4.28
C THR A 82 8.96 10.11 5.48
N LEU A 83 9.16 8.80 5.50
CA LEU A 83 9.89 8.14 6.58
C LEU A 83 11.27 8.79 6.78
N GLY A 84 11.59 9.11 8.03
CA GLY A 84 12.84 9.78 8.38
C GLY A 84 12.82 11.31 8.20
N SER A 85 11.76 11.91 7.65
CA SER A 85 11.67 13.37 7.50
C SER A 85 11.56 14.13 8.83
N GLU A 86 11.18 13.44 9.89
CA GLU A 86 11.08 13.98 11.25
C GLU A 86 12.13 13.39 12.20
N GLY A 87 13.17 12.73 11.67
CA GLY A 87 14.25 12.12 12.43
C GLY A 87 14.51 10.67 12.02
N HIS A 88 15.55 10.09 12.63
CA HIS A 88 15.89 8.69 12.39
C HIS A 88 14.80 7.77 12.93
N VAL A 89 14.36 6.85 12.11
CA VAL A 89 13.35 5.84 12.47
C VAL A 89 13.81 4.45 12.06
N GLU A 90 13.40 3.46 12.82
CA GLU A 90 13.54 2.04 12.50
C GLU A 90 12.18 1.46 12.14
N SER A 91 12.14 0.63 11.11
CA SER A 91 10.93 -0.04 10.64
C SER A 91 10.99 -1.53 10.93
N PHE A 92 9.95 -2.05 11.58
CA PHE A 92 9.84 -3.46 11.94
C PHE A 92 8.58 -4.05 11.31
N LEU A 93 8.74 -5.16 10.60
CA LEU A 93 7.61 -5.99 10.22
C LEU A 93 7.27 -6.92 11.38
N ILE A 94 6.04 -6.82 11.86
CA ILE A 94 5.51 -7.65 12.95
C ILE A 94 4.56 -8.67 12.36
N ARG A 95 4.78 -9.94 12.73
CA ARG A 95 3.96 -11.08 12.34
C ARG A 95 3.28 -11.64 13.59
N ILE A 96 1.96 -11.68 13.61
CA ILE A 96 1.18 -11.98 14.81
C ILE A 96 0.32 -13.22 14.56
N ASN A 97 0.30 -14.12 15.56
CA ASN A 97 -0.73 -15.13 15.71
C ASN A 97 -1.67 -14.71 16.84
N CYS A 98 -2.95 -14.88 16.59
CA CYS A 98 -4.02 -14.51 17.50
C CYS A 98 -4.71 -15.73 18.07
N THR A 99 -5.31 -15.58 19.24
CA THR A 99 -6.30 -16.58 19.70
C THR A 99 -7.47 -16.61 18.72
N PRO A 100 -8.07 -17.79 18.45
CA PRO A 100 -9.17 -17.91 17.49
C PRO A 100 -10.30 -16.91 17.78
N GLY A 101 -10.71 -16.17 16.72
CA GLY A 101 -11.79 -15.16 16.81
C GLY A 101 -11.36 -13.76 17.27
N SER A 102 -10.09 -13.55 17.65
CA SER A 102 -9.60 -12.24 18.12
C SER A 102 -8.87 -11.42 17.05
N GLN A 103 -8.69 -11.96 15.83
CA GLN A 103 -7.86 -11.34 14.78
C GLN A 103 -8.28 -9.90 14.47
N VAL A 104 -9.56 -9.66 14.27
CA VAL A 104 -10.10 -8.33 13.96
C VAL A 104 -9.88 -7.38 15.13
N ALA A 105 -10.20 -7.79 16.36
CA ALA A 105 -10.05 -6.95 17.54
C ALA A 105 -8.57 -6.58 17.82
N VAL A 106 -7.64 -7.51 17.60
CA VAL A 106 -6.19 -7.25 17.69
C VAL A 106 -5.77 -6.25 16.62
N ALA A 107 -6.20 -6.46 15.37
CA ALA A 107 -5.86 -5.57 14.27
C ALA A 107 -6.43 -4.16 14.47
N GLU A 108 -7.65 -4.01 15.02
CA GLU A 108 -8.24 -2.72 15.40
C GLU A 108 -7.34 -1.95 16.39
N LYS A 109 -6.82 -2.63 17.40
CA LYS A 109 -5.90 -2.01 18.37
C LYS A 109 -4.59 -1.57 17.72
N LEU A 110 -4.11 -2.30 16.74
CA LEU A 110 -2.93 -1.89 15.96
C LEU A 110 -3.23 -0.67 15.09
N VAL A 111 -4.41 -0.59 14.47
CA VAL A 111 -4.84 0.58 13.66
C VAL A 111 -4.84 1.86 14.47
N GLU A 112 -5.26 1.83 15.74
CA GLU A 112 -5.28 2.98 16.65
C GLU A 112 -3.88 3.54 16.96
N SER A 113 -2.83 2.72 16.85
CA SER A 113 -1.47 3.11 17.19
C SER A 113 -0.86 4.08 16.17
N PRO A 114 -0.28 5.21 16.61
CA PRO A 114 0.41 6.16 15.72
C PRO A 114 1.73 5.60 15.16
N TYR A 115 2.31 4.59 15.80
CA TYR A 115 3.54 3.94 15.34
C TYR A 115 3.30 2.91 14.24
N VAL A 116 2.06 2.45 14.07
CA VAL A 116 1.71 1.44 13.08
C VAL A 116 1.44 2.11 11.74
N ARG A 117 2.26 1.78 10.75
CA ARG A 117 2.17 2.30 9.38
C ARG A 117 1.29 1.42 8.49
N PHE A 118 1.23 0.13 8.76
CA PHE A 118 0.56 -0.87 7.94
C PHE A 118 -0.05 -1.95 8.82
N VAL A 119 -1.26 -2.41 8.49
CA VAL A 119 -1.92 -3.58 9.11
C VAL A 119 -2.75 -4.28 8.06
N THR A 120 -2.59 -5.59 7.96
CA THR A 120 -3.42 -6.45 7.14
C THR A 120 -3.70 -7.79 7.83
N LEU A 121 -4.91 -8.32 7.63
CA LEU A 121 -5.22 -9.72 7.94
C LEU A 121 -4.75 -10.59 6.80
N VAL A 122 -4.19 -11.76 7.10
CA VAL A 122 -3.57 -12.62 6.09
C VAL A 122 -3.95 -14.09 6.26
N THR A 123 -3.73 -14.86 5.20
CA THR A 123 -3.78 -16.32 5.25
C THR A 123 -2.42 -16.91 5.64
N GLY A 124 -2.41 -18.20 6.06
CA GLY A 124 -1.19 -18.99 6.19
C GLY A 124 -0.69 -19.09 7.62
N LYS A 125 0.61 -18.88 7.83
CA LYS A 125 1.28 -19.16 9.11
C LYS A 125 0.98 -18.16 10.22
N PHE A 126 0.61 -16.94 9.83
CA PHE A 126 0.29 -15.83 10.72
C PHE A 126 -1.10 -15.30 10.39
N ASP A 127 -1.73 -14.62 11.34
CA ASP A 127 -3.06 -14.03 11.18
C ASP A 127 -3.00 -12.56 10.76
N ILE A 128 -1.96 -11.84 11.24
CA ILE A 128 -1.79 -10.41 10.99
C ILE A 128 -0.34 -10.12 10.62
N PHE A 129 -0.15 -9.27 9.61
CA PHE A 129 1.08 -8.54 9.38
C PHE A 129 0.86 -7.07 9.72
N ALA A 130 1.82 -6.49 10.44
CA ALA A 130 1.83 -5.07 10.73
C ALA A 130 3.24 -4.51 10.55
N GLU A 131 3.36 -3.29 10.05
CA GLU A 131 4.62 -2.56 10.06
C GLU A 131 4.56 -1.46 11.12
N ILE A 132 5.55 -1.50 12.01
CA ILE A 132 5.70 -0.52 13.09
C ILE A 132 6.95 0.32 12.79
N VAL A 133 6.78 1.64 12.80
CA VAL A 133 7.86 2.60 12.60
C VAL A 133 8.11 3.30 13.94
N ILE A 134 9.31 3.19 14.43
CA ILE A 134 9.68 3.64 15.77
C ILE A 134 10.83 4.63 15.67
N PRO A 135 10.81 5.76 16.40
CA PRO A 135 11.99 6.60 16.57
C PRO A 135 13.19 5.77 17.04
N GLY A 136 14.37 6.03 16.47
CA GLY A 136 15.57 5.19 16.59
C GLY A 136 16.21 5.19 17.98
N ASP A 137 15.42 5.06 19.04
CA ASP A 137 15.95 4.81 20.39
C ASP A 137 15.38 3.51 20.99
N SER A 138 16.24 2.80 21.72
CA SER A 138 15.92 1.50 22.32
C SER A 138 14.78 1.55 23.37
N ALA A 139 14.58 2.68 24.03
CA ALA A 139 13.53 2.84 25.03
C ALA A 139 12.14 2.87 24.38
N HIS A 140 12.00 3.52 23.21
CA HIS A 140 10.77 3.51 22.44
C HIS A 140 10.45 2.12 21.91
N PHE A 141 11.44 1.41 21.36
CA PHE A 141 11.27 0.04 20.86
C PHE A 141 10.73 -0.89 21.95
N THR A 142 11.36 -0.92 23.13
CA THR A 142 10.91 -1.76 24.24
C THR A 142 9.49 -1.43 24.66
N ARG A 143 9.12 -0.15 24.72
CA ARG A 143 7.76 0.29 25.08
C ARG A 143 6.71 -0.15 24.07
N VAL A 144 6.99 -0.03 22.79
CA VAL A 144 6.07 -0.43 21.72
C VAL A 144 5.87 -1.95 21.73
N LEU A 145 6.95 -2.73 21.90
CA LEU A 145 6.84 -4.19 21.98
C LEU A 145 6.09 -4.66 23.23
N THR A 146 6.32 -4.01 24.37
CA THR A 146 5.56 -4.31 25.60
C THR A 146 4.08 -3.99 25.40
N GLY A 147 3.77 -2.88 24.73
CA GLY A 147 2.40 -2.52 24.37
C GLY A 147 1.73 -3.56 23.46
N LEU A 148 2.46 -4.07 22.47
CA LEU A 148 1.96 -5.12 21.58
C LEU A 148 1.61 -6.41 22.34
N GLN A 149 2.46 -6.83 23.27
CA GLN A 149 2.22 -8.01 24.11
C GLN A 149 1.00 -7.86 25.02
N ALA A 150 0.65 -6.64 25.39
CA ALA A 150 -0.48 -6.35 26.25
C ALA A 150 -1.83 -6.33 25.50
N ILE A 151 -1.85 -6.42 24.18
CA ILE A 151 -3.09 -6.45 23.40
C ILE A 151 -3.79 -7.81 23.64
N PRO A 152 -5.02 -7.82 24.20
CA PRO A 152 -5.77 -9.05 24.40
C PRO A 152 -5.99 -9.79 23.07
N GLY A 153 -5.75 -11.10 23.06
CA GLY A 153 -5.88 -11.91 21.85
C GLY A 153 -4.58 -12.11 21.07
N VAL A 154 -3.50 -11.43 21.37
CA VAL A 154 -2.17 -11.76 20.84
C VAL A 154 -1.65 -13.01 21.54
N GLU A 155 -1.45 -14.09 20.79
CA GLU A 155 -0.90 -15.36 21.29
C GLU A 155 0.62 -15.41 21.14
N ARG A 156 1.10 -15.11 19.94
CA ARG A 156 2.52 -15.06 19.58
C ARG A 156 2.78 -13.97 18.56
N TRP A 157 3.98 -13.47 18.57
CA TRP A 157 4.43 -12.52 17.56
C TRP A 157 5.93 -12.66 17.27
N ARG A 158 6.32 -12.16 16.11
CA ARG A 158 7.73 -12.01 15.69
C ARG A 158 7.92 -10.63 15.11
N SER A 159 9.12 -10.09 15.27
CA SER A 159 9.52 -8.82 14.69
C SER A 159 10.77 -9.01 13.83
N ASP A 160 10.75 -8.43 12.65
CA ASP A 160 11.86 -8.41 11.72
C ASP A 160 12.24 -6.96 11.42
N LEU A 161 13.48 -6.59 11.68
CA LEU A 161 13.99 -5.27 11.29
C LEU A 161 14.08 -5.19 9.78
N LEU A 162 13.44 -4.20 9.18
CA LEU A 162 13.59 -3.86 7.77
C LEU A 162 14.82 -2.96 7.61
N MET A 163 15.86 -3.48 6.96
CA MET A 163 17.16 -2.80 6.85
C MET A 163 17.21 -1.78 5.73
N HIS A 164 16.64 -2.14 4.57
CA HIS A 164 16.67 -1.29 3.39
C HIS A 164 15.41 -1.47 2.57
N THR A 165 14.75 -0.35 2.22
CA THR A 165 13.58 -0.34 1.36
C THR A 165 14.00 -0.04 -0.07
N TYR A 166 13.79 -1.01 -0.97
CA TYR A 166 14.09 -0.88 -2.40
C TYR A 166 12.95 -0.27 -3.19
N LYS A 167 11.72 -0.47 -2.75
CA LYS A 167 10.53 0.04 -3.46
C LYS A 167 9.37 0.32 -2.50
N VAL A 168 8.71 1.46 -2.72
CA VAL A 168 7.37 1.78 -2.22
C VAL A 168 6.61 2.42 -3.36
N SER A 169 5.54 1.77 -3.85
CA SER A 169 4.75 2.28 -4.97
C SER A 169 3.28 2.30 -4.60
N PHE A 170 2.62 3.41 -4.90
CA PHE A 170 1.18 3.57 -4.76
C PHE A 170 0.47 3.62 -6.12
N ASP A 171 1.21 3.59 -7.22
CA ASP A 171 0.71 3.71 -8.60
C ASP A 171 0.63 2.36 -9.35
N TRP A 172 0.54 1.25 -8.61
CA TRP A 172 0.48 -0.11 -9.15
C TRP A 172 -0.66 -0.34 -10.15
N GLY A 173 -1.75 0.42 -10.06
CA GLY A 173 -2.85 0.36 -11.04
C GLY A 173 -2.47 0.84 -12.43
N ARG A 174 -1.37 1.55 -12.59
CA ARG A 174 -0.83 1.99 -13.87
C ARG A 174 -0.60 0.84 -14.85
N GLN A 175 -0.22 -0.34 -14.36
CA GLN A 175 -0.05 -1.56 -15.16
C GLN A 175 -1.28 -1.92 -16.02
N LEU A 176 -2.48 -1.44 -15.67
CA LEU A 176 -3.71 -1.77 -16.41
C LEU A 176 -3.86 -0.97 -17.70
N TYR A 177 -3.30 0.23 -17.78
CA TYR A 177 -3.54 1.17 -18.86
C TYR A 177 -2.27 1.62 -19.59
N ASP A 178 -1.11 1.23 -19.12
CA ASP A 178 0.16 1.59 -19.74
C ASP A 178 0.80 0.34 -20.34
N SER A 179 0.64 0.17 -21.66
CA SER A 179 1.30 -0.90 -22.41
C SER A 179 2.84 -0.79 -22.40
N HIS A 180 3.37 0.37 -22.01
CA HIS A 180 4.79 0.65 -21.84
C HIS A 180 5.24 0.57 -20.37
N ALA A 181 4.33 0.34 -19.42
CA ALA A 181 4.66 0.21 -18.00
C ALA A 181 5.63 -0.97 -17.71
N THR A 182 5.83 -1.86 -18.67
CA THR A 182 6.85 -2.91 -18.62
C THR A 182 8.22 -2.46 -19.14
N ALA A 183 8.27 -1.38 -19.93
CA ALA A 183 9.50 -0.79 -20.41
C ALA A 183 9.83 0.41 -19.52
N ALA A 184 10.78 0.22 -18.60
CA ALA A 184 11.47 1.28 -17.90
C ALA A 184 10.57 2.34 -17.22
N SER A 185 9.75 1.95 -16.27
CA SER A 185 9.53 2.83 -15.14
C SER A 185 10.92 3.16 -14.59
N ASP A 186 11.26 4.44 -14.57
CA ASP A 186 12.55 4.90 -14.03
C ASP A 186 12.74 4.25 -12.66
N PRO A 187 13.73 3.34 -12.47
CA PRO A 187 13.96 2.71 -11.16
C PRO A 187 14.19 3.74 -10.05
N GLN A 188 14.63 4.95 -10.41
CA GLN A 188 14.81 6.06 -9.48
C GLN A 188 13.46 6.70 -9.07
N ALA A 189 12.39 6.57 -9.87
CA ALA A 189 11.07 7.09 -9.50
C ALA A 189 10.42 6.32 -8.34
N TYR A 190 10.89 5.10 -8.05
CA TYR A 190 10.36 4.24 -6.98
C TYR A 190 11.29 4.09 -5.78
N MET A 191 12.52 4.56 -5.87
CA MET A 191 13.34 4.67 -4.67
C MET A 191 12.79 5.85 -3.85
N PRO A 192 12.58 5.65 -2.53
CA PRO A 192 12.34 6.81 -1.69
C PRO A 192 13.49 7.79 -1.95
N PRO A 193 13.22 9.07 -2.23
CA PRO A 193 14.28 10.04 -2.46
C PRO A 193 15.26 9.93 -1.29
N PRO A 194 16.58 10.03 -1.55
CA PRO A 194 17.55 10.05 -0.48
C PRO A 194 17.06 11.08 0.53
N ASN A 195 16.99 10.69 1.79
CA ASN A 195 16.41 11.52 2.84
C ASN A 195 17.26 12.79 3.01
N THR A 196 17.03 13.76 2.13
CA THR A 196 17.70 15.07 2.13
C THR A 196 16.96 16.05 3.04
N CYS A 197 15.88 15.58 3.63
CA CYS A 197 15.06 16.35 4.54
C CYS A 197 15.79 16.51 5.87
N ASP A 198 16.05 17.75 6.28
CA ASP A 198 16.53 18.06 7.63
C ASP A 198 15.33 18.02 8.59
N PRO A 199 15.30 17.09 9.56
CA PRO A 199 14.16 16.95 10.48
C PRO A 199 13.89 18.22 11.31
N THR A 200 14.84 19.13 11.40
CA THR A 200 14.68 20.39 12.16
C THR A 200 13.83 21.43 11.43
N HIS A 201 13.53 21.24 10.14
CA HIS A 201 12.74 22.20 9.38
C HIS A 201 11.21 22.05 9.52
N PHE A 202 10.72 20.98 10.13
CA PHE A 202 9.30 20.82 10.48
C PHE A 202 9.00 21.59 11.77
N ASP A 203 8.35 22.73 11.63
CA ASP A 203 7.80 23.45 12.78
C ASP A 203 6.35 22.98 13.11
N ASP A 204 5.75 23.51 14.17
CA ASP A 204 4.40 23.12 14.59
C ASP A 204 3.33 23.46 13.53
N ALA A 205 3.51 24.54 12.76
CA ALA A 205 2.61 24.88 11.68
C ALA A 205 2.71 23.89 10.52
N ASP A 206 3.90 23.38 10.22
CA ASP A 206 4.10 22.33 9.22
C ASP A 206 3.44 21.02 9.65
N ARG A 207 3.63 20.64 10.92
CA ARG A 207 2.97 19.44 11.49
C ARG A 207 1.44 19.56 11.46
N ALA A 208 0.90 20.74 11.80
CA ALA A 208 -0.53 21.00 11.73
C ALA A 208 -1.09 20.88 10.29
N ILE A 209 -0.37 21.42 9.29
CA ILE A 209 -0.75 21.28 7.89
C ILE A 209 -0.75 19.83 7.46
N VAL A 210 0.29 19.07 7.81
CA VAL A 210 0.41 17.64 7.45
C VAL A 210 -0.66 16.81 8.15
N ALA A 211 -0.97 17.08 9.42
CA ALA A 211 -2.03 16.39 10.14
C ALA A 211 -3.39 16.52 9.44
N GLU A 212 -3.74 17.70 8.95
CA GLU A 212 -4.97 17.93 8.19
C GLU A 212 -4.96 17.24 6.82
N LEU A 213 -3.82 17.23 6.15
CA LEU A 213 -3.65 16.62 4.83
C LEU A 213 -3.59 15.08 4.91
N ARG A 214 -3.31 14.49 6.07
CA ARG A 214 -3.33 13.04 6.27
C ARG A 214 -4.71 12.47 5.99
N ASP A 215 -5.75 13.11 6.47
CA ASP A 215 -7.13 12.63 6.33
C ASP A 215 -7.78 13.06 5.04
N ASN A 216 -7.38 14.22 4.50
CA ASN A 216 -7.85 14.73 3.22
C ASN A 216 -6.72 15.39 2.43
N GLY A 217 -5.96 14.59 1.71
CA GLY A 217 -4.82 15.05 0.89
C GLY A 217 -5.22 15.99 -0.25
N ARG A 218 -6.51 16.08 -0.60
CA ARG A 218 -7.05 17.00 -1.60
C ARG A 218 -7.70 18.25 -1.01
N ALA A 219 -7.64 18.45 0.30
CA ALA A 219 -8.14 19.68 0.93
C ALA A 219 -7.55 20.94 0.25
N SER A 220 -8.37 21.95 0.06
CA SER A 220 -7.91 23.23 -0.50
C SER A 220 -7.04 23.98 0.50
N PHE A 221 -6.03 24.69 0.01
CA PHE A 221 -5.19 25.50 0.90
C PHE A 221 -5.99 26.60 1.60
N LEU A 222 -7.05 27.10 0.97
CA LEU A 222 -7.98 28.03 1.60
C LEU A 222 -8.72 27.41 2.81
N SER A 223 -9.22 26.19 2.64
CA SER A 223 -9.87 25.45 3.74
C SER A 223 -8.90 25.19 4.90
N LEU A 224 -7.68 24.75 4.60
CA LEU A 224 -6.64 24.55 5.60
C LEU A 224 -6.28 25.84 6.32
N ALA A 225 -6.14 26.94 5.58
CA ALA A 225 -5.83 28.26 6.13
C ALA A 225 -6.91 28.73 7.10
N SER A 226 -8.17 28.57 6.72
CA SER A 226 -9.31 28.88 7.59
C SER A 226 -9.32 28.05 8.88
N LYS A 227 -9.05 26.73 8.76
CA LYS A 227 -9.04 25.82 9.91
C LYS A 227 -7.89 26.07 10.86
N LEU A 228 -6.71 26.43 10.32
CA LEU A 228 -5.50 26.67 11.10
C LEU A 228 -5.31 28.14 11.55
N GLY A 229 -6.21 29.04 11.14
CA GLY A 229 -6.11 30.45 11.49
C GLY A 229 -4.91 31.17 10.87
N VAL A 230 -4.47 30.76 9.67
CA VAL A 230 -3.32 31.32 8.95
C VAL A 230 -3.71 31.76 7.53
N ASN A 231 -2.79 32.43 6.81
CA ASN A 231 -3.05 32.85 5.42
C ASN A 231 -2.89 31.67 4.44
N GLU A 232 -3.72 31.60 3.40
CA GLU A 232 -3.62 30.59 2.33
C GLU A 232 -2.23 30.58 1.67
N SER A 233 -1.65 31.75 1.40
CA SER A 233 -0.33 31.85 0.81
C SER A 233 0.77 31.24 1.70
N SER A 234 0.61 31.33 3.02
CA SER A 234 1.53 30.71 3.98
C SER A 234 1.41 29.17 3.93
N VAL A 235 0.18 28.62 3.93
CA VAL A 235 -0.05 27.18 3.80
C VAL A 235 0.52 26.64 2.50
N ARG A 236 0.23 27.30 1.37
CA ARG A 236 0.74 26.93 0.03
C ARG A 236 2.26 26.91 0.00
N ARG A 237 2.92 27.97 0.46
CA ARG A 237 4.39 28.09 0.47
C ARG A 237 5.03 27.01 1.33
N ARG A 238 4.45 26.70 2.51
CA ARG A 238 4.95 25.65 3.40
C ARG A 238 4.80 24.27 2.79
N TYR A 239 3.63 23.98 2.23
CA TYR A 239 3.38 22.72 1.53
C TYR A 239 4.36 22.52 0.36
N GLU A 240 4.53 23.52 -0.52
CA GLU A 240 5.44 23.42 -1.67
C GLU A 240 6.90 23.27 -1.24
N ARG A 241 7.32 23.95 -0.18
CA ARG A 241 8.64 23.76 0.41
C ARG A 241 8.86 22.33 0.87
N MET A 242 7.94 21.77 1.66
CA MET A 242 8.02 20.39 2.16
C MET A 242 7.99 19.38 1.02
N ARG A 243 7.14 19.60 0.02
CA ARG A 243 7.06 18.76 -1.17
C ARG A 243 8.36 18.80 -1.98
N ALA A 244 8.89 19.97 -2.26
CA ALA A 244 10.12 20.12 -3.04
C ALA A 244 11.35 19.53 -2.33
N ALA A 245 11.35 19.51 -0.99
CA ALA A 245 12.40 18.87 -0.19
C ALA A 245 12.20 17.34 -0.03
N GLY A 246 11.18 16.74 -0.66
CA GLY A 246 10.91 15.29 -0.54
C GLY A 246 10.40 14.84 0.84
N CYS A 247 9.92 15.80 1.67
CA CYS A 247 9.48 15.51 3.03
C CYS A 247 8.05 14.96 3.13
N LEU A 248 7.30 14.99 2.03
CA LEU A 248 5.91 14.54 1.98
C LEU A 248 5.73 13.41 0.97
N THR A 249 4.98 12.40 1.39
CA THR A 249 4.53 11.30 0.53
C THR A 249 3.02 11.38 0.35
N THR A 250 2.57 11.39 -0.91
CA THR A 250 1.15 11.28 -1.23
C THR A 250 0.78 9.80 -1.30
N VAL A 251 -0.24 9.42 -0.54
CA VAL A 251 -0.78 8.05 -0.48
C VAL A 251 -2.19 8.08 -1.06
N THR A 252 -2.38 7.44 -2.22
CA THR A 252 -3.69 7.26 -2.80
C THR A 252 -4.11 5.80 -2.63
N MET A 253 -5.10 5.59 -1.79
CA MET A 253 -5.64 4.27 -1.50
C MET A 253 -6.84 3.98 -2.38
N ILE A 254 -6.82 2.80 -2.99
CA ILE A 254 -7.87 2.25 -3.82
C ILE A 254 -7.91 0.75 -3.51
N PRO A 255 -9.09 0.15 -3.32
CA PRO A 255 -9.20 -1.30 -3.22
C PRO A 255 -8.70 -1.94 -4.51
N ALA A 256 -7.83 -2.95 -4.40
CA ALA A 256 -7.28 -3.61 -5.59
C ALA A 256 -8.40 -4.26 -6.44
N SER A 257 -9.43 -4.78 -5.78
CA SER A 257 -10.61 -5.34 -6.44
C SER A 257 -11.38 -4.33 -7.32
N ALA A 258 -11.37 -3.04 -6.96
CA ALA A 258 -11.98 -1.99 -7.80
C ALA A 258 -11.29 -1.85 -9.17
N LEU A 259 -10.03 -2.25 -9.25
CA LEU A 259 -9.24 -2.30 -10.48
C LEU A 259 -9.15 -3.69 -11.09
N GLY A 260 -9.91 -4.67 -10.58
CA GLY A 260 -9.90 -6.05 -11.10
C GLY A 260 -8.70 -6.89 -10.65
N MET A 261 -8.02 -6.49 -9.56
CA MET A 261 -6.94 -7.24 -8.96
C MET A 261 -7.46 -8.03 -7.75
N SER A 262 -7.30 -9.35 -7.76
CA SER A 262 -7.82 -10.22 -6.71
C SER A 262 -6.74 -10.97 -5.92
N ALA A 263 -5.48 -10.90 -6.34
CA ALA A 263 -4.36 -11.53 -5.67
C ALA A 263 -3.41 -10.47 -5.10
N GLU A 264 -3.67 -10.07 -3.86
CA GLU A 264 -2.75 -9.27 -3.05
C GLU A 264 -2.02 -10.21 -2.11
N THR A 265 -0.69 -10.22 -2.18
CA THR A 265 0.11 -11.25 -1.51
C THR A 265 1.40 -10.65 -0.95
N LEU A 266 1.68 -10.95 0.30
CA LEU A 266 2.96 -10.68 0.92
C LEU A 266 3.86 -11.91 0.80
N LEU A 267 4.98 -11.75 0.12
CA LEU A 267 5.99 -12.78 -0.10
C LEU A 267 7.21 -12.51 0.80
N MET A 268 7.71 -13.55 1.41
CA MET A 268 9.04 -13.57 2.00
C MET A 268 9.94 -14.41 1.11
N VAL A 269 10.88 -13.78 0.42
CA VAL A 269 11.81 -14.42 -0.53
C VAL A 269 13.17 -14.56 0.12
N ARG A 270 13.60 -15.80 0.36
CA ARG A 270 14.93 -16.10 0.91
C ARG A 270 15.96 -16.07 -0.21
N VAL A 271 17.04 -15.32 0.01
CA VAL A 271 18.06 -15.04 -1.02
C VAL A 271 19.46 -15.34 -0.47
N GLU A 272 20.36 -15.75 -1.34
CA GLU A 272 21.78 -15.77 -0.99
C GLU A 272 22.26 -14.38 -0.57
N PRO A 273 23.02 -14.23 0.53
CA PRO A 273 23.45 -12.93 1.03
C PRO A 273 24.14 -12.06 -0.03
N SER A 274 25.00 -12.67 -0.86
CA SER A 274 25.72 -11.99 -1.94
C SER A 274 24.84 -11.58 -3.13
N ARG A 275 23.56 -11.96 -3.15
CA ARG A 275 22.62 -11.74 -4.25
C ARG A 275 21.42 -10.86 -3.85
N ILE A 276 21.34 -10.44 -2.59
CA ILE A 276 20.19 -9.67 -2.09
C ILE A 276 19.92 -8.46 -2.98
N ASP A 277 20.92 -7.62 -3.24
CA ASP A 277 20.75 -6.40 -4.04
C ASP A 277 20.34 -6.70 -5.48
N SER A 278 20.96 -7.69 -6.13
CA SER A 278 20.64 -8.03 -7.51
C SER A 278 19.21 -8.59 -7.67
N VAL A 279 18.76 -9.42 -6.73
CA VAL A 279 17.40 -9.95 -6.71
C VAL A 279 16.41 -8.84 -6.38
N ALA A 280 16.73 -7.98 -5.41
CA ALA A 280 15.86 -6.87 -5.04
C ALA A 280 15.70 -5.87 -6.19
N GLN A 281 16.78 -5.52 -6.90
CA GLN A 281 16.70 -4.64 -8.06
C GLN A 281 15.83 -5.23 -9.17
N ALA A 282 15.96 -6.54 -9.46
CA ALA A 282 15.12 -7.21 -10.45
C ALA A 282 13.64 -7.19 -10.06
N LEU A 283 13.32 -7.48 -8.79
CA LEU A 283 11.94 -7.44 -8.29
C LEU A 283 11.39 -6.00 -8.24
N ALA A 284 12.20 -5.01 -7.89
CA ALA A 284 11.78 -3.62 -7.82
C ALA A 284 11.33 -3.07 -9.18
N GLN A 285 11.88 -3.57 -10.29
CA GLN A 285 11.47 -3.17 -11.64
C GLN A 285 10.09 -3.71 -12.03
N HIS A 286 9.59 -4.75 -11.35
CA HIS A 286 8.30 -5.33 -11.69
C HIS A 286 7.15 -4.45 -11.21
N VAL A 287 6.26 -4.07 -12.13
CA VAL A 287 5.15 -3.14 -11.84
C VAL A 287 4.18 -3.68 -10.78
N SER A 288 3.98 -5.01 -10.73
CA SER A 288 3.12 -5.66 -9.74
C SER A 288 3.70 -5.65 -8.33
N VAL A 289 5.00 -5.38 -8.19
CA VAL A 289 5.65 -5.24 -6.87
C VAL A 289 5.38 -3.85 -6.32
N ARG A 290 4.63 -3.78 -5.24
CA ARG A 290 4.24 -2.53 -4.58
C ARG A 290 5.18 -2.11 -3.46
N PHE A 291 5.66 -3.08 -2.69
CA PHE A 291 6.62 -2.86 -1.61
C PHE A 291 7.73 -3.90 -1.70
N LEU A 292 8.95 -3.47 -1.44
CA LEU A 292 10.11 -4.36 -1.37
C LEU A 292 11.13 -3.83 -0.38
N ALA A 293 11.45 -4.64 0.62
CA ALA A 293 12.47 -4.31 1.61
C ALA A 293 13.30 -5.54 1.99
N SER A 294 14.57 -5.33 2.33
CA SER A 294 15.40 -6.38 2.94
C SER A 294 15.17 -6.45 4.45
N SER A 295 15.20 -7.65 4.97
CA SER A 295 15.07 -7.94 6.39
C SER A 295 16.38 -8.46 6.98
N LEU A 296 16.59 -8.21 8.26
CA LEU A 296 17.71 -8.78 9.01
C LEU A 296 17.55 -10.30 9.20
N GLU A 297 16.30 -10.81 9.26
CA GLU A 297 16.04 -12.23 9.47
C GLU A 297 16.23 -13.04 8.18
N GLU A 298 16.95 -14.14 8.25
CA GLU A 298 17.09 -15.20 7.23
C GLU A 298 17.51 -14.70 5.82
N ASN A 299 18.18 -13.55 5.71
CA ASN A 299 18.55 -12.96 4.40
C ASN A 299 17.34 -12.85 3.46
N SER A 300 16.23 -12.36 3.98
CA SER A 300 14.96 -12.32 3.28
C SER A 300 14.66 -10.96 2.70
N LEU A 301 13.94 -10.99 1.57
CA LEU A 301 13.25 -9.85 1.00
C LEU A 301 11.75 -9.99 1.29
N TYR A 302 11.15 -8.98 1.90
CA TYR A 302 9.71 -8.84 1.96
C TYR A 302 9.21 -8.12 0.72
N CYS A 303 8.32 -8.78 -0.01
CA CYS A 303 7.82 -8.30 -1.30
C CYS A 303 6.30 -8.35 -1.29
N GLU A 304 5.64 -7.21 -1.38
CA GLU A 304 4.20 -7.12 -1.55
C GLU A 304 3.87 -7.03 -3.04
N VAL A 305 3.02 -7.93 -3.52
CA VAL A 305 2.69 -8.11 -4.93
C VAL A 305 1.19 -8.03 -5.14
N ILE A 306 0.76 -7.30 -6.17
CA ILE A 306 -0.64 -7.21 -6.59
C ILE A 306 -0.77 -7.73 -8.01
N LEU A 307 -1.62 -8.74 -8.20
CA LEU A 307 -1.84 -9.37 -9.50
C LEU A 307 -3.34 -9.60 -9.75
N PRO A 308 -3.75 -9.77 -11.02
CA PRO A 308 -5.16 -9.95 -11.36
C PRO A 308 -5.81 -11.16 -10.70
N THR A 309 -5.12 -12.30 -10.70
CA THR A 309 -5.67 -13.58 -10.23
C THR A 309 -4.64 -14.38 -9.44
N THR A 310 -5.10 -15.38 -8.71
CA THR A 310 -4.23 -16.36 -8.05
C THR A 310 -3.41 -17.18 -9.04
N GLU A 311 -3.90 -17.40 -10.26
CA GLU A 311 -3.15 -18.06 -11.33
C GLU A 311 -1.97 -17.21 -11.79
N THR A 312 -2.18 -15.91 -12.03
CA THR A 312 -1.08 -14.98 -12.37
C THR A 312 -0.10 -14.83 -11.20
N MET A 313 -0.54 -14.98 -9.96
CA MET A 313 0.34 -15.04 -8.79
C MET A 313 1.17 -16.32 -8.79
N HIS A 314 0.57 -17.46 -9.13
CA HIS A 314 1.29 -18.72 -9.29
C HIS A 314 2.40 -18.59 -10.34
N ASP A 315 2.09 -18.03 -11.51
CA ASP A 315 3.07 -17.79 -12.57
C ASP A 315 4.17 -16.83 -12.13
N PHE A 316 3.83 -15.76 -11.41
CA PHE A 316 4.82 -14.85 -10.88
C PHE A 316 5.81 -15.56 -9.93
N MET A 317 5.33 -16.44 -9.07
CA MET A 317 6.19 -17.20 -8.16
C MET A 317 7.04 -18.25 -8.89
N THR A 318 6.45 -19.00 -9.84
CA THR A 318 7.10 -20.15 -10.47
C THR A 318 7.94 -19.78 -11.68
N VAL A 319 7.60 -18.68 -12.37
CA VAL A 319 8.33 -18.20 -13.54
C VAL A 319 9.25 -17.03 -13.18
N THR A 320 8.71 -15.98 -12.54
CA THR A 320 9.51 -14.79 -12.26
C THR A 320 10.47 -15.01 -11.10
N ILE A 321 9.95 -15.35 -9.91
CA ILE A 321 10.78 -15.46 -8.71
C ILE A 321 11.70 -16.69 -8.78
N ALA A 322 11.19 -17.84 -9.19
CA ALA A 322 11.97 -19.09 -9.20
C ALA A 322 13.19 -19.03 -10.14
N HIS A 323 13.16 -18.20 -11.18
CA HIS A 323 14.27 -18.06 -12.11
C HIS A 323 15.30 -16.97 -11.72
N LEU A 324 15.05 -16.19 -10.68
CA LEU A 324 16.03 -15.22 -10.18
C LEU A 324 17.22 -15.94 -9.52
N LYS A 325 18.41 -15.71 -10.07
CA LYS A 325 19.64 -16.32 -9.55
C LYS A 325 19.91 -15.86 -8.12
N GLY A 326 20.01 -16.80 -7.20
CA GLY A 326 20.24 -16.54 -5.77
C GLY A 326 19.00 -16.70 -4.90
N VAL A 327 17.83 -16.88 -5.47
CA VAL A 327 16.62 -17.24 -4.69
C VAL A 327 16.78 -18.66 -4.17
N ARG A 328 16.52 -18.85 -2.87
CA ARG A 328 16.60 -20.15 -2.16
C ARG A 328 15.22 -20.71 -1.84
N GLY A 329 14.18 -19.92 -1.95
CA GLY A 329 12.80 -20.29 -1.72
C GLY A 329 11.97 -19.10 -1.28
N TRP A 330 10.69 -19.33 -1.11
CA TRP A 330 9.75 -18.30 -0.66
C TRP A 330 8.67 -18.88 0.24
N SER A 331 8.00 -18.00 0.97
CA SER A 331 6.69 -18.24 1.58
C SER A 331 5.76 -17.10 1.22
N ALA A 332 4.46 -17.41 1.13
CA ALA A 332 3.43 -16.48 0.70
C ALA A 332 2.29 -16.43 1.72
N SER A 333 1.73 -15.26 1.91
CA SER A 333 0.50 -15.03 2.67
C SER A 333 -0.40 -14.13 1.84
N MET A 334 -1.61 -14.60 1.51
CA MET A 334 -2.59 -13.75 0.83
C MET A 334 -3.12 -12.73 1.82
N GLU A 335 -3.19 -11.50 1.39
CA GLU A 335 -3.74 -10.38 2.16
C GLU A 335 -5.25 -10.34 1.97
N LEU A 336 -5.99 -10.44 3.07
CA LEU A 336 -7.44 -10.56 3.06
C LEU A 336 -8.13 -9.21 3.28
N VAL A 337 -7.65 -8.46 4.26
CA VAL A 337 -8.25 -7.19 4.68
C VAL A 337 -7.17 -6.19 5.03
N PHE A 338 -7.05 -5.15 4.25
CA PHE A 338 -6.18 -4.03 4.56
C PHE A 338 -6.87 -3.04 5.48
N MET A 339 -6.36 -2.85 6.68
CA MET A 339 -6.96 -1.97 7.67
C MET A 339 -6.23 -0.62 7.77
N LYS A 340 -4.91 -0.61 7.54
CA LYS A 340 -4.10 0.61 7.59
C LYS A 340 -2.95 0.55 6.60
N ARG A 341 -2.67 1.68 5.93
CA ARG A 341 -1.56 1.80 4.99
C ARG A 341 -1.00 3.22 4.98
N GLY A 342 0.33 3.36 5.03
CA GLY A 342 0.96 4.68 5.06
C GLY A 342 0.50 5.55 6.23
N PHE A 343 0.28 4.97 7.41
CA PHE A 343 -0.30 5.61 8.59
C PHE A 343 -1.77 6.04 8.47
N ILE A 344 -2.44 5.70 7.36
CA ILE A 344 -3.83 6.09 7.10
C ILE A 344 -4.71 4.85 7.18
N GLU A 345 -5.80 4.92 7.94
CA GLU A 345 -6.82 3.88 7.99
C GLU A 345 -7.53 3.80 6.64
N THR A 346 -7.69 2.57 6.10
CA THR A 346 -8.44 2.38 4.86
C THR A 346 -9.93 2.52 5.12
N PRO A 347 -10.70 3.23 4.26
CA PRO A 347 -12.10 3.53 4.60
C PRO A 347 -13.03 2.32 4.54
N TRP A 348 -12.67 1.28 3.81
CA TRP A 348 -13.56 0.14 3.49
C TRP A 348 -13.40 -1.09 4.40
N TRP A 349 -12.34 -1.20 5.20
CA TRP A 349 -12.08 -2.44 5.95
C TRP A 349 -13.21 -2.80 6.93
N ARG A 350 -13.87 -1.80 7.54
CA ARG A 350 -14.95 -2.05 8.51
C ARG A 350 -16.13 -2.78 7.86
N SER A 351 -16.50 -2.40 6.65
CA SER A 351 -17.55 -3.10 5.90
C SER A 351 -17.15 -4.52 5.53
N GLN A 352 -15.88 -4.77 5.22
CA GLN A 352 -15.40 -6.11 4.90
C GLN A 352 -15.51 -7.10 6.07
N VAL A 353 -15.24 -6.64 7.30
CA VAL A 353 -15.28 -7.52 8.49
C VAL A 353 -16.66 -7.62 9.14
N THR A 354 -17.55 -6.64 8.93
CA THR A 354 -18.89 -6.62 9.51
C THR A 354 -19.95 -7.29 8.64
N THR A 355 -19.70 -7.46 7.35
CA THR A 355 -20.67 -8.02 6.39
C THR A 355 -20.86 -9.53 6.55
N THR A 356 -19.99 -10.20 7.30
CA THR A 356 -20.06 -11.65 7.50
C THR A 356 -20.43 -11.94 8.95
N ASP A 357 -21.73 -12.09 9.24
CA ASP A 357 -22.18 -12.72 10.48
C ASP A 357 -21.72 -14.20 10.41
N PRO A 358 -20.83 -14.65 11.30
CA PRO A 358 -20.37 -16.05 11.31
C PRO A 358 -21.52 -17.07 11.40
N ALA A 359 -22.66 -16.66 11.98
CA ALA A 359 -23.85 -17.48 12.05
C ALA A 359 -24.58 -17.65 10.69
N GLN A 360 -24.27 -16.81 9.71
CA GLN A 360 -24.85 -16.89 8.35
C GLN A 360 -23.95 -17.66 7.38
N ILE A 361 -22.73 -18.05 7.76
CA ILE A 361 -21.90 -18.93 6.96
C ILE A 361 -22.44 -20.35 7.09
N SER A 362 -23.30 -20.76 6.16
CA SER A 362 -23.75 -22.15 6.06
C SER A 362 -22.64 -22.98 5.43
N TRP A 363 -21.96 -23.77 6.24
CA TRP A 363 -20.98 -24.76 5.77
C TRP A 363 -21.63 -25.95 5.05
N ASP A 364 -22.98 -26.05 5.12
CA ASP A 364 -23.77 -27.13 4.50
C ASP A 364 -24.09 -26.87 3.02
N ALA A 365 -23.83 -25.66 2.50
CA ALA A 365 -24.18 -25.30 1.12
C ALA A 365 -23.20 -25.83 0.05
N ALA A 366 -22.19 -26.60 0.41
CA ALA A 366 -21.21 -27.16 -0.54
C ALA A 366 -21.70 -28.44 -1.28
N GLY A 367 -22.98 -28.75 -1.23
CA GLY A 367 -23.53 -30.02 -1.67
C GLY A 367 -24.59 -29.97 -2.78
N SER A 368 -24.59 -28.97 -3.70
CA SER A 368 -25.49 -29.06 -4.86
C SER A 368 -25.00 -28.16 -6.02
N HIS A 369 -23.99 -28.64 -6.74
CA HIS A 369 -23.85 -28.29 -8.14
C HIS A 369 -24.04 -29.55 -8.98
N PRO A 370 -24.95 -29.51 -9.99
CA PRO A 370 -25.20 -30.60 -10.91
C PRO A 370 -24.03 -30.86 -11.85
#